data_65b4e79ea65841c98798f409f9d136b5
#
_entry.id   65b4e79ea65841c98798f409f9d136b5
#
_cell.length_a   1.000
_cell.length_b   1.000
_cell.length_c   1.000
_cell.angle_alpha   90.00
_cell.angle_beta   90.00
_cell.angle_gamma   90.00
#
_symmetry.space_group_name_H-M   'P 1'
#
loop_
_entity.id
_entity.type
_entity.pdbx_description
1 polymer ?
#
loop_
_entity_poly.entity_id
_entity_poly.type
_entity_poly.pdbx_seq_one_letter_code
_entity_poly.pdbx_strand_id
1 'polypeptide(L)'
;AKGPISVKTRLGVTSPEEFEAILDLYDRYPICELTVHPRVMRQLYRGEADRAAFSKYLPHCRMPVCYNGDITTPAQLKALEAEFPNLSGIMVGRGIIADPALLRQAVGGAPASKEELRGYLDELYHGYTEAFGMASCAVSRMKAHWHYLIQRFEGSEAFEKQLRKAREGWESVSYTHLRAHETRHDLV
;
A
#
# COMPACT_ATOMS: atom_id res chain seq x y z
N ALA A 1 -4.25 -16.47 -23.89
CA ALA A 1 -3.61 -15.14 -23.81
C ALA A 1 -2.30 -15.18 -24.60
N LYS A 2 -1.99 -14.14 -25.40
CA LYS A 2 -0.75 -14.07 -26.22
C LYS A 2 0.33 -13.18 -25.57
N GLY A 3 0.30 -12.96 -24.28
CA GLY A 3 1.24 -12.08 -23.58
C GLY A 3 1.84 -12.73 -22.32
N PRO A 4 2.89 -12.13 -21.74
CA PRO A 4 3.45 -12.60 -20.47
C PRO A 4 2.40 -12.55 -19.35
N ILE A 5 2.39 -13.54 -18.49
CA ILE A 5 1.47 -13.65 -17.36
C ILE A 5 2.27 -13.55 -16.07
N SER A 6 1.96 -12.57 -15.23
CA SER A 6 2.41 -12.50 -13.84
C SER A 6 1.33 -13.01 -12.90
N VAL A 7 1.74 -13.54 -11.75
CA VAL A 7 0.84 -14.05 -10.73
C VAL A 7 1.10 -13.32 -9.41
N LYS A 8 0.03 -12.89 -8.73
CA LYS A 8 0.11 -12.40 -7.35
C LYS A 8 -0.58 -13.39 -6.42
N THR A 9 0.14 -13.84 -5.40
CA THR A 9 -0.31 -14.91 -4.52
C THR A 9 -0.05 -14.60 -3.04
N ARG A 10 -0.67 -15.40 -2.17
CA ARG A 10 -0.32 -15.57 -0.76
C ARG A 10 0.32 -16.94 -0.55
N LEU A 11 0.84 -17.20 0.69
CA LEU A 11 1.50 -18.49 1.01
C LEU A 11 0.54 -19.69 1.06
N GLY A 12 -0.75 -19.43 1.18
CA GLY A 12 -1.77 -20.47 1.25
C GLY A 12 -3.08 -19.92 1.77
N VAL A 13 -4.01 -20.80 2.09
CA VAL A 13 -5.33 -20.49 2.66
C VAL A 13 -5.25 -20.43 4.19
N THR A 14 -4.69 -21.45 4.80
CA THR A 14 -4.67 -21.66 6.26
C THR A 14 -3.27 -21.73 6.83
N SER A 15 -2.30 -22.25 6.07
CA SER A 15 -0.94 -22.52 6.52
C SER A 15 0.09 -22.09 5.47
N PRO A 16 1.26 -21.53 5.88
CA PRO A 16 2.35 -21.19 4.97
C PRO A 16 2.93 -22.42 4.26
N GLU A 17 2.84 -23.62 4.82
CA GLU A 17 3.34 -24.88 4.25
C GLU A 17 2.61 -25.27 2.96
N GLU A 18 1.38 -24.78 2.77
CA GLU A 18 0.64 -24.98 1.52
C GLU A 18 1.37 -24.37 0.31
N PHE A 19 2.30 -23.42 0.56
CA PHE A 19 3.01 -22.74 -0.51
C PHE A 19 3.92 -23.66 -1.33
N GLU A 20 4.43 -24.73 -0.75
CA GLU A 20 5.24 -25.72 -1.47
C GLU A 20 4.44 -26.35 -2.63
N ALA A 21 3.23 -26.82 -2.35
CA ALA A 21 2.37 -27.39 -3.40
C ALA A 21 1.89 -26.34 -4.42
N ILE A 22 1.74 -25.08 -3.97
CA ILE A 22 1.38 -23.95 -4.85
C ILE A 22 2.54 -23.66 -5.81
N LEU A 23 3.79 -23.66 -5.34
CA LEU A 23 4.98 -23.46 -6.18
C LEU A 23 5.13 -24.58 -7.21
N ASP A 24 4.94 -25.83 -6.81
CA ASP A 24 4.97 -26.97 -7.73
C ASP A 24 3.94 -26.83 -8.85
N LEU A 25 2.79 -26.23 -8.55
CA LEU A 25 1.79 -25.93 -9.57
C LEU A 25 2.24 -24.80 -10.50
N TYR A 26 2.78 -23.71 -9.95
CA TYR A 26 3.24 -22.55 -10.74
C TYR A 26 4.40 -22.92 -11.67
N ASP A 27 5.28 -23.78 -11.25
CA ASP A 27 6.41 -24.26 -12.07
C ASP A 27 6.01 -25.00 -13.36
N ARG A 28 4.74 -25.41 -13.47
CA ARG A 28 4.18 -26.04 -14.68
C ARG A 28 3.75 -25.04 -15.74
N TYR A 29 3.79 -23.72 -15.44
CA TYR A 29 3.30 -22.68 -16.33
C TYR A 29 4.38 -21.62 -16.57
N PRO A 30 4.39 -20.97 -17.76
CA PRO A 30 5.35 -19.94 -18.10
C PRO A 30 4.99 -18.61 -17.43
N ILE A 31 5.13 -18.55 -16.11
CA ILE A 31 4.91 -17.35 -15.31
C ILE A 31 6.15 -16.45 -15.43
N CYS A 32 5.96 -15.21 -15.88
CA CYS A 32 7.06 -14.27 -16.07
C CYS A 32 7.50 -13.57 -14.77
N GLU A 33 6.62 -13.47 -13.77
CA GLU A 33 6.92 -12.91 -12.46
C GLU A 33 5.91 -13.40 -11.42
N LEU A 34 6.38 -13.70 -10.22
CA LEU A 34 5.57 -14.10 -9.08
C LEU A 34 5.64 -13.05 -7.96
N THR A 35 4.55 -12.33 -7.73
CA THR A 35 4.44 -11.45 -6.56
C THR A 35 3.93 -12.23 -5.37
N VAL A 36 4.74 -12.35 -4.31
CA VAL A 36 4.41 -13.09 -3.09
C VAL A 36 4.07 -12.14 -1.95
N HIS A 37 2.87 -12.29 -1.39
CA HIS A 37 2.48 -11.68 -0.13
C HIS A 37 2.59 -12.72 0.99
N PRO A 38 3.62 -12.67 1.85
CA PRO A 38 3.87 -13.74 2.81
C PRO A 38 2.91 -13.68 4.01
N ARG A 39 1.67 -13.96 3.73
CA ARG A 39 0.55 -14.17 4.64
C ARG A 39 -0.33 -15.27 4.07
N VAL A 40 -1.05 -16.00 4.95
CA VAL A 40 -2.13 -16.88 4.51
C VAL A 40 -3.44 -16.11 4.29
N MET A 41 -4.35 -16.68 3.50
CA MET A 41 -5.62 -16.00 3.16
C MET A 41 -6.44 -15.67 4.40
N ARG A 42 -6.57 -16.61 5.34
CA ARG A 42 -7.36 -16.41 6.58
C ARG A 42 -6.80 -15.35 7.53
N GLN A 43 -5.51 -15.05 7.44
CA GLN A 43 -4.88 -14.00 8.23
C GLN A 43 -5.38 -12.60 7.81
N LEU A 44 -5.83 -12.43 6.58
CA LEU A 44 -6.16 -11.12 5.99
C LEU A 44 -4.97 -10.15 6.13
N TYR A 45 -5.12 -9.12 6.98
CA TYR A 45 -4.08 -8.14 7.31
C TYR A 45 -3.70 -8.13 8.80
N ARG A 46 -4.09 -9.16 9.54
CA ARG A 46 -3.76 -9.29 10.96
C ARG A 46 -2.30 -9.75 11.11
N GLY A 47 -1.65 -9.24 12.17
CA GLY A 47 -0.23 -9.54 12.41
C GLY A 47 0.68 -9.01 11.30
N GLU A 48 1.89 -9.52 11.25
CA GLU A 48 2.92 -9.12 10.28
C GLU A 48 3.01 -10.09 9.11
N ALA A 49 3.61 -9.64 8.01
CA ALA A 49 4.00 -10.49 6.89
C ALA A 49 5.13 -11.43 7.34
N ASP A 50 5.01 -12.71 7.08
CA ASP A 50 5.95 -13.75 7.53
C ASP A 50 7.20 -13.77 6.63
N ARG A 51 8.20 -12.94 6.97
CA ARG A 51 9.47 -12.87 6.26
C ARG A 51 10.27 -14.16 6.36
N ALA A 52 10.13 -14.90 7.46
CA ALA A 52 10.85 -16.17 7.64
C ALA A 52 10.32 -17.22 6.65
N ALA A 53 9.01 -17.35 6.52
CA ALA A 53 8.42 -18.20 5.50
C ALA A 53 8.78 -17.73 4.07
N PHE A 54 8.78 -16.42 3.81
CA PHE A 54 9.23 -15.89 2.52
C PHE A 54 10.67 -16.28 2.21
N SER A 55 11.59 -16.08 3.15
CA SER A 55 13.01 -16.46 3.02
C SER A 55 13.20 -17.96 2.78
N LYS A 56 12.38 -18.80 3.44
CA LYS A 56 12.40 -20.25 3.26
C LYS A 56 12.05 -20.65 1.83
N TYR A 57 11.03 -20.03 1.24
CA TYR A 57 10.51 -20.45 -0.07
C TYR A 57 11.12 -19.72 -1.25
N LEU A 58 11.72 -18.55 -1.06
CA LEU A 58 12.35 -17.76 -2.13
C LEU A 58 13.34 -18.56 -2.98
N PRO A 59 14.28 -19.37 -2.42
CA PRO A 59 15.21 -20.15 -3.20
C PRO A 59 14.57 -21.24 -4.07
N HIS A 60 13.33 -21.61 -3.80
CA HIS A 60 12.57 -22.62 -4.54
C HIS A 60 11.78 -22.03 -5.71
N CYS A 61 11.68 -20.71 -5.81
CA CYS A 61 10.99 -20.04 -6.91
C CYS A 61 11.87 -20.05 -8.16
N ARG A 62 11.37 -20.58 -9.28
CA ARG A 62 12.10 -20.63 -10.56
C ARG A 62 11.91 -19.40 -11.44
N MET A 63 10.88 -18.62 -11.15
CA MET A 63 10.57 -17.37 -11.84
C MET A 63 11.07 -16.17 -11.02
N PRO A 64 11.24 -14.97 -11.65
CA PRO A 64 11.51 -13.72 -10.94
C PRO A 64 10.46 -13.46 -9.85
N VAL A 65 10.91 -13.06 -8.66
CA VAL A 65 10.03 -12.86 -7.50
C VAL A 65 9.97 -11.39 -7.11
N CYS A 66 8.75 -10.87 -6.96
CA CYS A 66 8.44 -9.58 -6.38
C CYS A 66 7.88 -9.78 -4.96
N TYR A 67 8.44 -9.08 -3.97
CA TYR A 67 7.92 -9.11 -2.60
C TYR A 67 6.75 -8.13 -2.43
N ASN A 68 5.73 -8.52 -1.67
CA ASN A 68 4.65 -7.61 -1.27
C ASN A 68 4.30 -7.84 0.20
N GLY A 69 4.46 -6.83 1.05
CA GLY A 69 4.03 -6.94 2.45
C GLY A 69 4.62 -5.86 3.36
N ASP A 70 3.75 -5.18 4.11
CA ASP A 70 4.04 -4.31 5.27
C ASP A 70 5.17 -3.27 5.11
N ILE A 71 5.37 -2.76 3.89
CA ILE A 71 6.28 -1.65 3.64
C ILE A 71 5.49 -0.35 3.79
N THR A 72 5.81 0.41 4.85
CA THR A 72 5.17 1.67 5.19
C THR A 72 6.15 2.82 5.39
N THR A 73 7.47 2.51 5.46
CA THR A 73 8.52 3.52 5.61
C THR A 73 9.67 3.30 4.62
N PRO A 74 10.41 4.36 4.27
CA PRO A 74 11.62 4.25 3.43
C PRO A 74 12.68 3.31 4.03
N ALA A 75 12.82 3.31 5.36
CA ALA A 75 13.77 2.44 6.05
C ALA A 75 13.43 0.95 5.90
N GLN A 76 12.13 0.60 5.99
CA GLN A 76 11.68 -0.78 5.75
C GLN A 76 11.93 -1.23 4.31
N LEU A 77 11.74 -0.32 3.33
CA LEU A 77 12.03 -0.61 1.93
C LEU A 77 13.51 -0.94 1.74
N LYS A 78 14.42 -0.06 2.21
CA LYS A 78 15.87 -0.27 2.14
C LYS A 78 16.34 -1.53 2.87
N ALA A 79 15.77 -1.80 4.04
CA ALA A 79 16.10 -3.02 4.80
C ALA A 79 15.70 -4.28 4.02
N LEU A 80 14.54 -4.27 3.36
CA LEU A 80 14.08 -5.39 2.55
C LEU A 80 14.95 -5.59 1.30
N GLU A 81 15.35 -4.51 0.62
CA GLU A 81 16.28 -4.56 -0.52
C GLU A 81 17.65 -5.15 -0.12
N ALA A 82 18.14 -4.78 1.05
CA ALA A 82 19.40 -5.31 1.58
C ALA A 82 19.28 -6.79 1.98
N GLU A 83 18.14 -7.19 2.56
CA GLU A 83 17.88 -8.58 2.97
C GLU A 83 17.69 -9.53 1.77
N PHE A 84 17.04 -9.04 0.70
CA PHE A 84 16.73 -9.83 -0.50
C PHE A 84 17.16 -9.11 -1.79
N PRO A 85 18.47 -9.04 -2.07
CA PRO A 85 19.02 -8.23 -3.17
C PRO A 85 18.68 -8.75 -4.57
N ASN A 86 18.18 -9.98 -4.69
CA ASN A 86 17.88 -10.63 -5.97
C ASN A 86 16.38 -10.61 -6.34
N LEU A 87 15.56 -9.83 -5.63
CA LEU A 87 14.16 -9.67 -6.01
C LEU A 87 14.02 -8.93 -7.34
N SER A 88 13.04 -9.32 -8.16
CA SER A 88 12.66 -8.56 -9.36
C SER A 88 12.04 -7.21 -9.04
N GLY A 89 11.47 -7.07 -7.85
CA GLY A 89 10.86 -5.85 -7.38
C GLY A 89 10.23 -5.96 -6.00
N ILE A 90 9.75 -4.82 -5.51
CA ILE A 90 9.00 -4.72 -4.25
C ILE A 90 7.69 -3.99 -4.54
N MET A 91 6.57 -4.66 -4.30
CA MET A 91 5.24 -4.09 -4.47
C MET A 91 4.79 -3.43 -3.17
N VAL A 92 4.65 -2.12 -3.19
CA VAL A 92 4.13 -1.33 -2.07
C VAL A 92 2.64 -1.09 -2.27
N GLY A 93 1.83 -1.40 -1.27
CA GLY A 93 0.39 -1.17 -1.28
C GLY A 93 -0.01 -0.03 -0.35
N ARG A 94 -0.48 -0.37 0.85
CA ARG A 94 -0.99 0.58 1.85
C ARG A 94 0.00 1.68 2.21
N GLY A 95 1.30 1.38 2.22
CA GLY A 95 2.34 2.34 2.54
C GLY A 95 2.36 3.54 1.58
N ILE A 96 2.18 3.33 0.27
CA ILE A 96 2.16 4.43 -0.69
C ILE A 96 0.85 5.24 -0.64
N ILE A 97 -0.24 4.64 -0.15
CA ILE A 97 -1.49 5.37 0.12
C ILE A 97 -1.32 6.25 1.36
N ALA A 98 -0.64 5.73 2.39
CA ALA A 98 -0.33 6.49 3.61
C ALA A 98 0.71 7.58 3.35
N ASP A 99 1.69 7.33 2.48
CA ASP A 99 2.74 8.25 2.10
C ASP A 99 2.98 8.24 0.58
N PRO A 100 2.36 9.12 -0.19
CA PRO A 100 2.59 9.21 -1.64
C PRO A 100 4.05 9.48 -2.03
N ALA A 101 4.85 10.07 -1.14
CA ALA A 101 6.28 10.33 -1.35
C ALA A 101 7.20 9.22 -0.82
N LEU A 102 6.69 8.10 -0.35
CA LEU A 102 7.48 7.02 0.26
C LEU A 102 8.63 6.56 -0.65
N LEU A 103 8.37 6.31 -1.93
CA LEU A 103 9.39 5.85 -2.86
C LEU A 103 10.43 6.96 -3.15
N ARG A 104 9.99 8.21 -3.27
CA ARG A 104 10.88 9.37 -3.43
C ARG A 104 11.83 9.49 -2.23
N GLN A 105 11.32 9.33 -1.02
CA GLN A 105 12.13 9.37 0.20
C GLN A 105 13.10 8.17 0.28
N ALA A 106 12.71 7.01 -0.18
CA ALA A 106 13.59 5.85 -0.19
C ALA A 106 14.87 6.06 -1.03
N VAL A 107 14.79 6.89 -2.08
CA VAL A 107 15.95 7.28 -2.90
C VAL A 107 16.60 8.60 -2.46
N GLY A 108 16.28 9.09 -1.27
CA GLY A 108 16.89 10.29 -0.68
C GLY A 108 16.22 11.61 -1.02
N GLY A 109 15.03 11.58 -1.63
CA GLY A 109 14.23 12.77 -1.89
C GLY A 109 13.46 13.25 -0.66
N ALA A 110 12.88 14.45 -0.75
CA ALA A 110 12.13 15.08 0.33
C ALA A 110 10.77 14.38 0.57
N PRO A 111 10.21 14.44 1.80
CA PRO A 111 8.83 14.07 2.06
C PRO A 111 7.86 14.94 1.25
N ALA A 112 6.61 14.51 1.12
CA ALA A 112 5.60 15.32 0.46
C ALA A 112 5.32 16.60 1.27
N SER A 113 5.29 17.74 0.60
CA SER A 113 4.82 18.98 1.22
C SER A 113 3.30 18.95 1.42
N LYS A 114 2.78 19.88 2.22
CA LYS A 114 1.33 20.03 2.41
C LYS A 114 0.61 20.36 1.10
N GLU A 115 1.22 21.20 0.27
CA GLU A 115 0.73 21.59 -1.04
C GLU A 115 0.68 20.41 -2.00
N GLU A 116 1.72 19.58 -2.00
CA GLU A 116 1.74 18.34 -2.80
C GLU A 116 0.65 17.35 -2.35
N LEU A 117 0.49 17.15 -1.03
CA LEU A 117 -0.55 16.28 -0.49
C LEU A 117 -1.96 16.80 -0.82
N ARG A 118 -2.15 18.13 -0.76
CA ARG A 118 -3.41 18.75 -1.15
C ARG A 118 -3.70 18.54 -2.62
N GLY A 119 -2.75 18.85 -3.51
CA GLY A 119 -2.89 18.60 -4.95
C GLY A 119 -3.22 17.14 -5.27
N TYR A 120 -2.51 16.20 -4.64
CA TYR A 120 -2.78 14.76 -4.77
C TYR A 120 -4.22 14.40 -4.36
N LEU A 121 -4.71 14.92 -3.26
CA LEU A 121 -6.07 14.63 -2.78
C LEU A 121 -7.14 15.26 -3.67
N ASP A 122 -6.89 16.48 -4.17
CA ASP A 122 -7.79 17.16 -5.10
C ASP A 122 -7.88 16.40 -6.43
N GLU A 123 -6.76 15.96 -7.00
CA GLU A 123 -6.73 15.14 -8.21
C GLU A 123 -7.49 13.82 -8.03
N LEU A 124 -7.28 13.13 -6.90
CA LEU A 124 -8.00 11.89 -6.58
C LEU A 124 -9.51 12.13 -6.48
N TYR A 125 -9.93 13.19 -5.80
CA TYR A 125 -11.35 13.50 -5.64
C TYR A 125 -12.01 13.82 -6.98
N HIS A 126 -11.37 14.65 -7.80
CA HIS A 126 -11.87 14.97 -9.14
C HIS A 126 -11.91 13.73 -10.05
N GLY A 127 -10.86 12.92 -10.06
CA GLY A 127 -10.81 11.68 -10.83
C GLY A 127 -11.91 10.68 -10.42
N TYR A 128 -12.16 10.53 -9.12
CA TYR A 128 -13.27 9.68 -8.65
C TYR A 128 -14.64 10.28 -8.99
N THR A 129 -14.80 11.59 -8.90
CA THR A 129 -16.06 12.25 -9.26
C THR A 129 -16.37 12.06 -10.74
N GLU A 130 -15.36 12.21 -11.59
CA GLU A 130 -15.49 11.99 -13.03
C GLU A 130 -15.80 10.51 -13.35
N ALA A 131 -15.04 9.58 -12.77
CA ALA A 131 -15.18 8.15 -13.06
C ALA A 131 -16.51 7.56 -12.59
N PHE A 132 -17.05 8.02 -11.46
CA PHE A 132 -18.29 7.48 -10.88
C PHE A 132 -19.53 8.36 -11.11
N GLY A 133 -19.36 9.58 -11.62
CA GLY A 133 -20.45 10.51 -11.90
C GLY A 133 -21.22 11.03 -10.67
N MET A 134 -20.79 10.67 -9.45
CA MET A 134 -21.48 11.05 -8.20
C MET A 134 -20.46 11.40 -7.11
N ALA A 135 -20.64 12.58 -6.51
CA ALA A 135 -19.77 13.07 -5.42
C ALA A 135 -19.78 12.15 -4.18
N SER A 136 -20.91 11.53 -3.86
CA SER A 136 -21.02 10.59 -2.73
C SER A 136 -20.15 9.34 -2.90
N CYS A 137 -20.01 8.83 -4.13
CA CYS A 137 -19.11 7.73 -4.45
C CYS A 137 -17.64 8.16 -4.31
N ALA A 138 -17.29 9.35 -4.80
CA ALA A 138 -15.96 9.92 -4.64
C ALA A 138 -15.61 10.07 -3.15
N VAL A 139 -16.49 10.67 -2.34
CA VAL A 139 -16.29 10.80 -0.87
C VAL A 139 -16.07 9.44 -0.21
N SER A 140 -16.80 8.41 -0.58
CA SER A 140 -16.64 7.07 -0.04
C SER A 140 -15.24 6.49 -0.34
N ARG A 141 -14.71 6.71 -1.56
CA ARG A 141 -13.36 6.29 -1.96
C ARG A 141 -12.28 7.10 -1.23
N MET A 142 -12.48 8.41 -1.13
CA MET A 142 -11.55 9.28 -0.40
C MET A 142 -11.42 8.89 1.08
N LYS A 143 -12.49 8.44 1.75
CA LYS A 143 -12.40 7.92 3.12
C LYS A 143 -11.44 6.74 3.26
N ALA A 144 -11.39 5.86 2.25
CA ALA A 144 -10.46 4.74 2.25
C ALA A 144 -8.98 5.21 2.15
N HIS A 145 -8.69 6.25 1.38
CA HIS A 145 -7.35 6.86 1.32
C HIS A 145 -6.99 7.56 2.63
N TRP A 146 -7.91 8.35 3.18
CA TRP A 146 -7.70 9.04 4.44
C TRP A 146 -7.48 8.11 5.62
N HIS A 147 -8.08 6.94 5.63
CA HIS A 147 -7.86 5.94 6.68
C HIS A 147 -6.36 5.58 6.84
N TYR A 148 -5.59 5.61 5.76
CA TYR A 148 -4.15 5.39 5.79
C TYR A 148 -3.36 6.68 5.95
N LEU A 149 -3.70 7.73 5.22
CA LEU A 149 -2.97 8.99 5.21
C LEU A 149 -3.02 9.70 6.55
N ILE A 150 -4.15 9.62 7.27
CA ILE A 150 -4.39 10.30 8.55
C ILE A 150 -3.37 9.91 9.64
N GLN A 151 -2.79 8.71 9.54
CA GLN A 151 -1.80 8.22 10.50
C GLN A 151 -0.50 9.03 10.50
N ARG A 152 -0.30 9.88 9.51
CA ARG A 152 0.85 10.80 9.41
C ARG A 152 0.64 12.13 10.13
N PHE A 153 -0.54 12.40 10.65
CA PHE A 153 -0.87 13.68 11.28
C PHE A 153 -1.10 13.47 12.78
N GLU A 154 -0.36 14.23 13.59
CA GLU A 154 -0.59 14.23 15.03
C GLU A 154 -1.95 14.85 15.38
N GLY A 155 -2.62 14.33 16.42
CA GLY A 155 -3.89 14.86 16.91
C GLY A 155 -5.07 14.67 15.94
N SER A 156 -5.00 13.70 15.05
CA SER A 156 -5.96 13.46 13.98
C SER A 156 -7.28 12.80 14.41
N GLU A 157 -7.44 12.39 15.68
CA GLU A 157 -8.59 11.60 16.17
C GLU A 157 -9.94 12.33 16.04
N ALA A 158 -9.94 13.65 16.28
CA ALA A 158 -11.15 14.48 16.13
C ALA A 158 -11.58 14.54 14.66
N PHE A 159 -10.60 14.65 13.74
CA PHE A 159 -10.82 14.68 12.32
C PHE A 159 -11.33 13.31 11.79
N GLU A 160 -10.77 12.21 12.28
CA GLU A 160 -11.23 10.86 11.89
C GLU A 160 -12.73 10.69 12.16
N LYS A 161 -13.23 11.21 13.29
CA LYS A 161 -14.66 11.19 13.61
C LYS A 161 -15.50 12.05 12.63
N GLN A 162 -14.99 13.20 12.21
CA GLN A 162 -15.66 14.07 11.23
C GLN A 162 -15.67 13.40 9.85
N LEU A 163 -14.53 12.84 9.43
CA LEU A 163 -14.38 12.12 8.18
C LEU A 163 -15.36 10.94 8.05
N ARG A 164 -15.54 10.15 9.10
CA ARG A 164 -16.49 9.04 9.12
C ARG A 164 -17.93 9.50 8.88
N LYS A 165 -18.30 10.70 9.34
CA LYS A 165 -19.65 11.27 9.22
C LYS A 165 -19.89 12.01 7.90
N ALA A 166 -18.84 12.43 7.20
CA ALA A 166 -18.97 13.17 5.95
C ALA A 166 -19.72 12.32 4.91
N ARG A 167 -20.77 12.89 4.30
CA ARG A 167 -21.53 12.28 3.20
C ARG A 167 -21.42 13.07 1.91
N GLU A 168 -21.26 14.38 2.05
CA GLU A 168 -21.11 15.37 0.97
C GLU A 168 -20.16 16.46 1.45
N GLY A 169 -19.63 17.28 0.56
CA GLY A 169 -18.79 18.41 0.94
C GLY A 169 -17.37 18.03 1.35
N TRP A 170 -16.80 17.04 0.67
CA TRP A 170 -15.41 16.58 0.86
C TRP A 170 -14.42 17.74 1.00
N GLU A 171 -14.53 18.76 0.18
CA GLU A 171 -13.65 19.94 0.17
C GLU A 171 -13.63 20.65 1.52
N SER A 172 -14.79 20.86 2.16
CA SER A 172 -14.84 21.54 3.46
C SER A 172 -14.19 20.71 4.58
N VAL A 173 -14.22 19.39 4.51
CA VAL A 173 -13.68 18.50 5.53
C VAL A 173 -12.16 18.34 5.36
N SER A 174 -11.68 18.13 4.14
CA SER A 174 -10.25 17.97 3.86
C SER A 174 -9.48 19.28 4.05
N TYR A 175 -10.03 20.40 3.59
CA TYR A 175 -9.42 21.73 3.74
C TYR A 175 -9.34 22.17 5.19
N THR A 176 -10.37 21.92 5.98
CA THR A 176 -10.37 22.33 7.40
C THR A 176 -9.28 21.60 8.18
N HIS A 177 -9.03 20.34 7.86
CA HIS A 177 -8.00 19.56 8.56
C HIS A 177 -6.58 19.93 8.16
N LEU A 178 -6.31 20.07 6.87
CA LEU A 178 -5.00 20.53 6.39
C LEU A 178 -4.67 21.95 6.91
N ARG A 179 -5.68 22.85 7.04
CA ARG A 179 -5.53 24.16 7.66
C ARG A 179 -5.31 24.09 9.17
N ALA A 180 -6.00 23.23 9.90
CA ALA A 180 -5.82 23.08 11.35
C ALA A 180 -4.41 22.66 11.72
N HIS A 181 -3.70 21.93 10.83
CA HIS A 181 -2.29 21.57 10.97
C HIS A 181 -1.33 22.59 10.37
N GLU A 182 -1.81 23.67 9.71
CA GLU A 182 -0.97 24.80 9.29
C GLU A 182 -0.32 25.54 10.47
N THR A 183 -0.88 25.42 11.68
CA THR A 183 -0.38 26.06 12.90
C THR A 183 0.60 25.19 13.70
N ARG A 184 0.87 23.95 13.31
CA ARG A 184 1.84 23.07 13.94
C ARG A 184 2.84 22.51 12.92
N HIS A 185 4.11 22.71 13.24
CA HIS A 185 5.27 22.41 12.37
C HIS A 185 5.63 20.92 12.21
N ASP A 186 4.74 19.98 12.52
CA ASP A 186 5.12 18.59 12.68
C ASP A 186 4.38 17.66 11.73
N LEU A 187 5.02 17.42 10.58
CA LEU A 187 4.90 16.16 9.86
C LEU A 187 5.97 15.21 10.47
N VAL A 188 5.55 14.18 11.15
CA VAL A 188 6.44 13.14 11.68
C VAL A 188 6.99 12.27 10.54
#